data_f6000f84f9e899c158397217da4e583e
#
_entry.id   f6000f84f9e899c158397217da4e583e
#
_cell.length_a   1.000
_cell.length_b   1.000
_cell.length_c   1.000
_cell.angle_alpha   90.00
_cell.angle_beta   90.00
_cell.angle_gamma   90.00
#
_symmetry.space_group_name_H-M   'P 1'
#
loop_
_entity.id
_entity.type
_entity.pdbx_description
1 polymer ?
#
loop_
_entity_poly.entity_id
_entity_poly.type
_entity_poly.pdbx_seq_one_letter_code
_entity_poly.pdbx_strand_id
1 'polypeptide(L)'
;MANNFGLFFTRDGTVIRLPVNPEKLPVSRDNANDDYNVLGIGPIMVPRIPKQRVVTISSFFPGRVFSGVLTPNEFKTPEFYIQFFESAMNDKAPILYTPVRYYENGEPFMTGDSGFQVLVTSFSTEERGGETGDFYYDLELTEYRDYSPQTMTVQNQTTNGTTSTVATTSPAREIPQGQLYVGALCIANGTYYASSYGDPPSGTASGKRVLVSRIVDATRSYPYHVTTESGGAIGWMQQSALQVTTE
;
A
#
# COMPACT_ATOMS: atom_id res chain seq x y z
N MET A 1 2.22 -29.02 -16.85
CA MET A 1 3.33 -28.17 -16.38
C MET A 1 2.84 -27.42 -15.16
N ALA A 2 3.57 -27.48 -14.06
CA ALA A 2 3.22 -26.72 -12.87
C ALA A 2 3.32 -25.21 -13.21
N ASN A 3 2.24 -24.48 -13.00
CA ASN A 3 2.20 -23.05 -13.23
C ASN A 3 2.85 -22.37 -12.02
N ASN A 4 4.13 -22.05 -12.14
CA ASN A 4 4.91 -21.47 -11.03
C ASN A 4 4.50 -20.06 -10.65
N PHE A 5 3.67 -19.39 -11.44
CA PHE A 5 3.16 -18.04 -11.15
C PHE A 5 1.85 -17.73 -11.88
N GLY A 6 1.11 -16.75 -11.36
CA GLY A 6 -0.06 -16.16 -12.00
C GLY A 6 0.10 -14.65 -12.00
N LEU A 7 -0.21 -14.01 -13.12
CA LEU A 7 -0.14 -12.57 -13.28
C LEU A 7 -1.55 -12.00 -13.34
N PHE A 8 -1.89 -11.22 -12.33
CA PHE A 8 -3.20 -10.59 -12.18
C PHE A 8 -3.08 -9.08 -12.35
N PHE A 9 -4.08 -8.52 -13.02
CA PHE A 9 -4.22 -7.09 -13.21
C PHE A 9 -5.61 -6.66 -12.77
N THR A 10 -5.68 -5.61 -11.95
CA THR A 10 -6.95 -5.07 -11.45
C THR A 10 -7.07 -3.61 -11.84
N ARG A 11 -8.20 -3.28 -12.48
CA ARG A 11 -8.56 -1.92 -12.83
C ARG A 11 -10.07 -1.74 -12.73
N ASP A 12 -10.54 -0.67 -12.11
CA ASP A 12 -11.96 -0.30 -12.01
C ASP A 12 -12.86 -1.45 -11.54
N GLY A 13 -12.36 -2.25 -10.57
CA GLY A 13 -13.06 -3.42 -10.04
C GLY A 13 -13.00 -4.67 -10.95
N THR A 14 -12.44 -4.56 -12.15
CA THR A 14 -12.23 -5.69 -13.05
C THR A 14 -10.88 -6.34 -12.76
N VAL A 15 -10.89 -7.62 -12.43
CA VAL A 15 -9.68 -8.43 -12.24
C VAL A 15 -9.51 -9.34 -13.44
N ILE A 16 -8.35 -9.28 -14.07
CA ILE A 16 -7.97 -10.19 -15.16
C ILE A 16 -6.73 -10.98 -14.78
N ARG A 17 -6.65 -12.23 -15.25
CA ARG A 17 -5.45 -13.04 -15.22
C ARG A 17 -4.96 -13.24 -16.64
N LEU A 18 -3.63 -13.18 -16.88
CA LEU A 18 -3.10 -13.52 -18.19
C LEU A 18 -3.43 -14.98 -18.56
N PRO A 19 -3.90 -15.23 -19.79
CA PRO A 19 -4.32 -16.55 -20.22
C PRO A 19 -3.14 -17.53 -20.38
N VAL A 20 -1.98 -17.00 -20.72
CA VAL A 20 -0.72 -17.75 -20.88
C VAL A 20 0.38 -17.01 -20.13
N ASN A 21 1.11 -17.75 -19.28
CA ASN A 21 2.28 -17.19 -18.61
C ASN A 21 3.42 -16.93 -19.59
N PRO A 22 4.16 -15.83 -19.43
CA PRO A 22 5.39 -15.63 -20.18
C PRO A 22 6.45 -16.67 -19.80
N GLU A 23 7.38 -16.95 -20.71
CA GLU A 23 8.52 -17.83 -20.42
C GLU A 23 9.43 -17.25 -19.33
N LYS A 24 9.58 -15.93 -19.33
CA LYS A 24 10.41 -15.17 -18.39
C LYS A 24 9.63 -13.98 -17.86
N LEU A 25 9.91 -13.62 -16.62
CA LEU A 25 9.33 -12.45 -15.98
C LEU A 25 10.45 -11.56 -15.42
N PRO A 26 11.13 -10.78 -16.28
CA PRO A 26 12.16 -9.86 -15.82
C PRO A 26 11.53 -8.69 -15.06
N VAL A 27 12.08 -8.43 -13.88
CA VAL A 27 11.76 -7.25 -13.07
C VAL A 27 13.08 -6.55 -12.78
N SER A 28 13.21 -5.31 -13.24
CA SER A 28 14.40 -4.50 -13.00
C SER A 28 14.09 -3.33 -12.08
N ARG A 29 15.09 -2.96 -11.29
CA ARG A 29 15.04 -1.78 -10.44
C ARG A 29 16.45 -1.24 -10.25
N ASP A 30 16.72 -0.07 -10.80
CA ASP A 30 17.99 0.61 -10.68
C ASP A 30 17.97 1.64 -9.54
N ASN A 31 19.15 1.99 -9.06
CA ASN A 31 19.32 3.17 -8.22
C ASN A 31 19.59 4.41 -9.08
N ALA A 32 19.16 5.57 -8.59
CA ALA A 32 19.45 6.87 -9.23
C ALA A 32 20.62 7.58 -8.54
N ASN A 33 21.65 6.81 -8.15
CA ASN A 33 22.82 7.35 -7.44
C ASN A 33 23.57 8.35 -8.30
N ASP A 34 24.18 9.33 -7.64
CA ASP A 34 25.08 10.30 -8.27
C ASP A 34 26.54 9.97 -7.95
N ASP A 35 27.40 10.02 -8.96
CA ASP A 35 28.83 9.82 -8.82
C ASP A 35 29.55 11.17 -8.89
N TYR A 36 30.41 11.44 -7.93
CA TYR A 36 31.23 12.64 -7.86
C TYR A 36 32.70 12.29 -7.70
N ASN A 37 33.57 13.01 -8.39
CA ASN A 37 35.00 12.89 -8.19
C ASN A 37 35.49 14.00 -7.27
N VAL A 38 35.92 13.65 -6.06
CA VAL A 38 36.35 14.59 -5.03
C VAL A 38 37.86 14.61 -4.97
N LEU A 39 38.46 15.81 -5.07
CA LEU A 39 39.88 15.99 -5.03
C LEU A 39 40.46 15.50 -3.67
N GLY A 40 41.44 14.62 -3.72
CA GLY A 40 42.10 14.04 -2.53
C GLY A 40 41.39 12.84 -1.91
N ILE A 41 40.16 12.55 -2.32
CA ILE A 41 39.37 11.36 -1.85
C ILE A 41 39.17 10.36 -2.99
N GLY A 42 38.99 10.85 -4.24
CA GLY A 42 38.67 10.06 -5.41
C GLY A 42 37.16 10.02 -5.70
N PRO A 43 36.71 9.02 -6.45
CA PRO A 43 35.29 8.87 -6.79
C PRO A 43 34.48 8.48 -5.56
N ILE A 44 33.39 9.20 -5.32
CA ILE A 44 32.40 8.91 -4.27
C ILE A 44 31.02 8.73 -4.92
N MET A 45 30.24 7.80 -4.39
CA MET A 45 28.85 7.58 -4.80
C MET A 45 27.90 8.11 -3.72
N VAL A 46 27.01 9.00 -4.11
CA VAL A 46 25.95 9.51 -3.24
C VAL A 46 24.68 8.70 -3.48
N PRO A 47 24.20 7.93 -2.50
CA PRO A 47 23.01 7.12 -2.67
C PRO A 47 21.76 8.00 -2.81
N ARG A 48 20.92 7.65 -3.78
CA ARG A 48 19.63 8.29 -4.04
C ARG A 48 18.48 7.28 -3.92
N ILE A 49 17.26 7.79 -3.95
CA ILE A 49 16.06 6.95 -3.97
C ILE A 49 16.08 6.05 -5.21
N PRO A 50 15.83 4.75 -5.07
CA PRO A 50 15.77 3.83 -6.22
C PRO A 50 14.76 4.30 -7.27
N LYS A 51 15.08 4.08 -8.55
CA LYS A 51 14.15 4.29 -9.65
C LYS A 51 12.92 3.39 -9.51
N GLN A 52 11.92 3.65 -10.31
CA GLN A 52 10.72 2.82 -10.43
C GLN A 52 11.09 1.41 -10.89
N ARG A 53 10.33 0.43 -10.44
CA ARG A 53 10.44 -0.93 -10.95
C ARG A 53 9.89 -0.98 -12.38
N VAL A 54 10.57 -1.71 -13.25
CA VAL A 54 10.12 -1.98 -14.61
C VAL A 54 9.91 -3.48 -14.76
N VAL A 55 8.75 -3.86 -15.26
CA VAL A 55 8.36 -5.25 -15.51
C VAL A 55 8.11 -5.39 -17.02
N THR A 56 8.79 -6.32 -17.66
CA THR A 56 8.58 -6.61 -19.07
C THR A 56 7.94 -8.00 -19.21
N ILE A 57 6.86 -8.09 -19.95
CA ILE A 57 6.10 -9.33 -20.15
C ILE A 57 5.96 -9.55 -21.64
N SER A 58 6.54 -10.65 -22.15
CA SER A 58 6.39 -11.08 -23.53
C SER A 58 5.69 -12.44 -23.55
N SER A 59 4.53 -12.51 -24.20
CA SER A 59 3.72 -13.72 -24.30
C SER A 59 2.74 -13.61 -25.49
N PHE A 60 1.64 -14.35 -25.45
CA PHE A 60 0.60 -14.23 -26.45
C PHE A 60 -0.80 -14.41 -25.85
N PHE A 61 -1.77 -13.82 -26.48
CA PHE A 61 -3.20 -14.01 -26.21
C PHE A 61 -3.72 -15.03 -27.20
N PRO A 62 -4.14 -16.23 -26.74
CA PRO A 62 -4.60 -17.29 -27.63
C PRO A 62 -5.97 -16.98 -28.23
N GLY A 63 -6.15 -17.24 -29.51
CA GLY A 63 -7.42 -17.14 -30.19
C GLY A 63 -8.40 -18.26 -29.86
N ARG A 64 -7.91 -19.33 -29.21
CA ARG A 64 -8.71 -20.51 -28.82
C ARG A 64 -8.20 -21.14 -27.54
N VAL A 65 -9.06 -21.87 -26.85
CA VAL A 65 -8.66 -22.63 -25.65
C VAL A 65 -7.78 -23.83 -26.07
N PHE A 66 -6.64 -23.99 -25.39
CA PHE A 66 -5.77 -25.14 -25.49
C PHE A 66 -5.21 -25.50 -24.09
N SER A 67 -4.48 -26.62 -23.98
CA SER A 67 -4.00 -27.15 -22.69
C SER A 67 -3.05 -26.21 -21.91
N GLY A 68 -2.52 -25.19 -22.54
CA GLY A 68 -1.65 -24.17 -21.91
C GLY A 68 -2.40 -22.96 -21.36
N VAL A 69 -3.71 -22.83 -21.62
CA VAL A 69 -4.51 -21.72 -21.09
C VAL A 69 -4.78 -21.92 -19.61
N LEU A 70 -4.45 -20.93 -18.80
CA LEU A 70 -4.56 -20.97 -17.33
C LEU A 70 -6.00 -20.77 -16.83
N THR A 71 -6.84 -20.13 -17.64
CA THR A 71 -8.22 -19.77 -17.30
C THR A 71 -9.21 -20.34 -18.35
N PRO A 72 -9.24 -21.66 -18.56
CA PRO A 72 -10.07 -22.22 -19.64
C PRO A 72 -11.56 -22.00 -19.45
N ASN A 73 -12.03 -21.91 -18.19
CA ASN A 73 -13.45 -21.69 -17.85
C ASN A 73 -13.88 -20.22 -17.98
N GLU A 74 -12.92 -19.29 -17.95
CA GLU A 74 -13.14 -17.84 -18.06
C GLU A 74 -12.39 -17.27 -19.27
N PHE A 75 -12.32 -18.06 -20.33
CA PHE A 75 -11.57 -17.67 -21.53
C PHE A 75 -12.10 -16.38 -22.12
N LYS A 76 -11.20 -15.45 -22.36
CA LYS A 76 -11.48 -14.20 -23.06
C LYS A 76 -10.72 -14.16 -24.38
N THR A 77 -11.28 -13.46 -25.36
CA THR A 77 -10.66 -13.27 -26.67
C THR A 77 -9.44 -12.35 -26.56
N PRO A 78 -8.47 -12.43 -27.49
CA PRO A 78 -7.32 -11.51 -27.53
C PRO A 78 -7.71 -10.04 -27.50
N GLU A 79 -8.77 -9.68 -28.22
CA GLU A 79 -9.31 -8.31 -28.28
C GLU A 79 -9.64 -7.75 -26.89
N PHE A 80 -10.20 -8.58 -25.99
CA PHE A 80 -10.50 -8.17 -24.61
C PHE A 80 -9.24 -7.72 -23.84
N TYR A 81 -8.14 -8.47 -23.96
CA TYR A 81 -6.89 -8.12 -23.29
C TYR A 81 -6.21 -6.91 -23.92
N ILE A 82 -6.23 -6.81 -25.25
CA ILE A 82 -5.69 -5.67 -25.97
C ILE A 82 -6.42 -4.40 -25.56
N GLN A 83 -7.75 -4.40 -25.59
CA GLN A 83 -8.56 -3.26 -25.16
C GLN A 83 -8.33 -2.88 -23.71
N PHE A 84 -8.13 -3.86 -22.81
CA PHE A 84 -7.85 -3.61 -21.40
C PHE A 84 -6.56 -2.81 -21.22
N PHE A 85 -5.45 -3.20 -21.85
CA PHE A 85 -4.18 -2.51 -21.73
C PHE A 85 -4.14 -1.18 -22.51
N GLU A 86 -4.70 -1.13 -23.70
CA GLU A 86 -4.79 0.11 -24.50
C GLU A 86 -5.66 1.17 -23.81
N SER A 87 -6.81 0.78 -23.25
CA SER A 87 -7.65 1.73 -22.53
C SER A 87 -6.94 2.27 -21.27
N ALA A 88 -6.21 1.43 -20.54
CA ALA A 88 -5.43 1.90 -19.42
C ALA A 88 -4.33 2.89 -19.81
N MET A 89 -3.68 2.65 -20.95
CA MET A 89 -2.67 3.55 -21.51
C MET A 89 -3.29 4.89 -21.95
N ASN A 90 -4.42 4.85 -22.66
CA ASN A 90 -5.12 6.04 -23.14
C ASN A 90 -5.66 6.90 -22.01
N ASP A 91 -6.24 6.28 -20.99
CA ASP A 91 -6.79 6.96 -19.82
C ASP A 91 -5.71 7.40 -18.82
N LYS A 92 -4.45 7.01 -19.05
CA LYS A 92 -3.31 7.29 -18.15
C LYS A 92 -3.57 6.81 -16.72
N ALA A 93 -4.35 5.76 -16.59
CA ALA A 93 -4.80 5.22 -15.32
C ALA A 93 -3.87 4.11 -14.82
N PRO A 94 -3.43 4.14 -13.55
CA PRO A 94 -2.64 3.07 -12.99
C PRO A 94 -3.46 1.79 -12.86
N ILE A 95 -2.80 0.66 -13.06
CA ILE A 95 -3.33 -0.70 -12.90
C ILE A 95 -2.65 -1.32 -11.68
N LEU A 96 -3.38 -2.03 -10.84
CA LEU A 96 -2.78 -2.84 -9.80
C LEU A 96 -2.27 -4.15 -10.43
N TYR A 97 -0.95 -4.32 -10.44
CA TYR A 97 -0.27 -5.54 -10.88
C TYR A 97 0.05 -6.42 -9.69
N THR A 98 -0.46 -7.66 -9.68
CA THR A 98 -0.28 -8.61 -8.58
C THR A 98 0.30 -9.92 -9.12
N PRO A 99 1.62 -10.11 -9.05
CA PRO A 99 2.25 -11.38 -9.36
C PRO A 99 2.09 -12.35 -8.18
N VAL A 100 1.43 -13.47 -8.40
CA VAL A 100 1.31 -14.54 -7.41
C VAL A 100 2.26 -15.68 -7.82
N ARG A 101 3.07 -16.16 -6.90
CA ARG A 101 4.03 -17.22 -7.11
C ARG A 101 3.62 -18.46 -6.33
N TYR A 102 3.82 -19.63 -6.91
CA TYR A 102 3.41 -20.90 -6.33
C TYR A 102 4.59 -21.85 -6.24
N TYR A 103 4.67 -22.59 -5.13
CA TYR A 103 5.51 -23.78 -5.01
C TYR A 103 4.96 -24.92 -5.91
N GLU A 104 5.74 -25.97 -6.09
CA GLU A 104 5.31 -27.16 -6.86
C GLU A 104 4.07 -27.83 -6.27
N ASN A 105 3.87 -27.73 -4.95
CA ASN A 105 2.70 -28.24 -4.25
C ASN A 105 1.45 -27.36 -4.41
N GLY A 106 1.56 -26.22 -5.14
CA GLY A 106 0.45 -25.29 -5.40
C GLY A 106 0.22 -24.25 -4.30
N GLU A 107 1.00 -24.26 -3.23
CA GLU A 107 0.92 -23.21 -2.20
C GLU A 107 1.58 -21.91 -2.67
N PRO A 108 0.97 -20.76 -2.40
CA PRO A 108 1.56 -19.48 -2.74
C PRO A 108 2.76 -19.16 -1.85
N PHE A 109 3.80 -18.52 -2.41
CA PHE A 109 4.94 -18.00 -1.64
C PHE A 109 5.17 -16.52 -1.97
N MET A 110 6.00 -15.83 -1.17
CA MET A 110 6.18 -14.37 -1.24
C MET A 110 4.84 -13.61 -1.12
N THR A 111 3.96 -14.10 -0.25
CA THR A 111 2.61 -13.56 -0.05
C THR A 111 2.58 -12.15 0.55
N GLY A 112 3.72 -11.65 1.05
CA GLY A 112 3.87 -10.26 1.50
C GLY A 112 3.95 -9.23 0.36
N ASP A 113 4.12 -9.68 -0.89
CA ASP A 113 4.11 -8.81 -2.07
C ASP A 113 2.66 -8.69 -2.59
N SER A 114 1.91 -7.79 -2.00
CA SER A 114 0.48 -7.54 -2.32
C SER A 114 0.26 -6.90 -3.69
N GLY A 115 1.30 -6.86 -4.53
CA GLY A 115 1.28 -6.15 -5.80
C GLY A 115 1.62 -4.67 -5.65
N PHE A 116 1.69 -3.98 -6.77
CA PHE A 116 1.95 -2.55 -6.82
C PHE A 116 1.29 -1.91 -8.05
N GLN A 117 1.01 -0.64 -7.95
CA GLN A 117 0.44 0.11 -9.07
C GLN A 117 1.48 0.30 -10.17
N VAL A 118 1.06 0.12 -11.41
CA VAL A 118 1.88 0.26 -12.61
C VAL A 118 1.15 1.10 -13.66
N LEU A 119 1.93 1.79 -14.49
CA LEU A 119 1.46 2.36 -15.74
C LEU A 119 1.94 1.48 -16.89
N VAL A 120 1.12 1.33 -17.91
CA VAL A 120 1.51 0.74 -19.18
C VAL A 120 2.37 1.76 -19.92
N THR A 121 3.67 1.48 -20.02
CA THR A 121 4.65 2.39 -20.68
C THR A 121 4.89 2.03 -22.13
N SER A 122 4.76 0.75 -22.47
CA SER A 122 4.80 0.28 -23.85
C SER A 122 3.92 -0.95 -23.98
N PHE A 123 3.18 -1.02 -25.06
CA PHE A 123 2.39 -2.18 -25.44
C PHE A 123 2.39 -2.33 -26.95
N SER A 124 2.88 -3.45 -27.42
CA SER A 124 2.91 -3.80 -28.85
C SER A 124 2.31 -5.17 -29.07
N THR A 125 1.68 -5.35 -30.20
CA THR A 125 1.07 -6.62 -30.61
C THR A 125 1.58 -7.02 -32.00
N GLU A 126 1.73 -8.33 -32.22
CA GLU A 126 2.17 -8.94 -33.48
C GLU A 126 1.30 -10.15 -33.80
N GLU A 127 0.81 -10.20 -35.03
CA GLU A 127 0.16 -11.39 -35.58
C GLU A 127 1.14 -12.18 -36.44
N ARG A 128 1.09 -13.50 -36.37
CA ARG A 128 1.97 -14.37 -37.13
C ARG A 128 1.20 -15.17 -38.16
N GLY A 129 1.72 -15.19 -39.38
CA GLY A 129 1.14 -15.97 -40.46
C GLY A 129 1.13 -17.49 -40.13
N GLY A 130 -0.06 -18.08 -40.24
CA GLY A 130 -0.25 -19.52 -39.91
C GLY A 130 -0.79 -19.77 -38.49
N GLU A 131 -0.79 -18.81 -37.61
CA GLU A 131 -1.27 -18.88 -36.22
C GLU A 131 -2.53 -18.00 -36.10
N THR A 132 -3.59 -18.40 -36.79
CA THR A 132 -4.80 -17.58 -36.91
C THR A 132 -5.48 -17.36 -35.57
N GLY A 133 -5.61 -16.08 -35.19
CA GLY A 133 -6.30 -15.66 -34.00
C GLY A 133 -5.43 -15.51 -32.75
N ASP A 134 -4.16 -15.92 -32.81
CA ASP A 134 -3.20 -15.72 -31.72
C ASP A 134 -2.50 -14.36 -31.90
N PHE A 135 -2.45 -13.57 -30.83
CA PHE A 135 -1.78 -12.27 -30.80
C PHE A 135 -0.61 -12.30 -29.85
N TYR A 136 0.60 -12.22 -30.38
CA TYR A 136 1.81 -12.05 -29.58
C TYR A 136 1.90 -10.60 -29.09
N TYR A 137 2.42 -10.40 -27.89
CA TYR A 137 2.56 -9.07 -27.32
C TYR A 137 3.83 -8.90 -26.50
N ASP A 138 4.31 -7.67 -26.50
CA ASP A 138 5.31 -7.16 -25.57
C ASP A 138 4.68 -6.04 -24.75
N LEU A 139 4.67 -6.22 -23.44
CA LEU A 139 4.07 -5.30 -22.47
C LEU A 139 5.15 -4.84 -21.49
N GLU A 140 5.39 -3.53 -21.44
CA GLU A 140 6.26 -2.92 -20.45
C GLU A 140 5.43 -2.11 -19.44
N LEU A 141 5.68 -2.38 -18.17
CA LEU A 141 4.99 -1.78 -17.04
C LEU A 141 6.00 -1.07 -16.14
N THR A 142 5.73 0.17 -15.82
CA THR A 142 6.56 0.93 -14.87
C THR A 142 5.78 1.19 -13.58
N GLU A 143 6.42 0.97 -12.43
CA GLU A 143 5.86 1.26 -11.11
C GLU A 143 5.31 2.69 -11.05
N TYR A 144 4.04 2.83 -10.72
CA TYR A 144 3.42 4.13 -10.49
C TYR A 144 3.66 4.56 -9.04
N ARG A 145 4.16 5.77 -8.87
CA ARG A 145 4.24 6.43 -7.58
C ARG A 145 3.31 7.63 -7.60
N ASP A 146 2.39 7.65 -6.65
CA ASP A 146 1.48 8.79 -6.51
C ASP A 146 2.30 10.07 -6.22
N TYR A 147 2.11 11.07 -7.07
CA TYR A 147 2.74 12.38 -6.98
C TYR A 147 1.74 13.49 -6.65
N SER A 148 0.51 13.11 -6.29
CA SER A 148 -0.52 14.05 -5.90
C SER A 148 -0.03 14.93 -4.76
N PRO A 149 -0.27 16.25 -4.79
CA PRO A 149 0.10 17.13 -3.71
C PRO A 149 -0.60 16.70 -2.41
N GLN A 150 0.22 16.38 -1.41
CA GLN A 150 -0.32 16.01 -0.11
C GLN A 150 -0.81 17.26 0.61
N THR A 151 -2.05 17.21 1.09
CA THR A 151 -2.61 18.29 1.89
C THR A 151 -1.94 18.29 3.25
N MET A 152 -1.20 19.36 3.57
CA MET A 152 -0.63 19.55 4.89
C MET A 152 -1.69 20.14 5.81
N THR A 153 -2.05 19.44 6.87
CA THR A 153 -2.86 20.02 7.94
C THR A 153 -1.92 20.73 8.91
N VAL A 154 -1.96 22.05 8.91
CA VAL A 154 -1.21 22.87 9.85
C VAL A 154 -2.00 22.95 11.16
N GLN A 155 -1.53 22.30 12.20
CA GLN A 155 -2.09 22.46 13.55
C GLN A 155 -1.25 23.49 14.30
N ASN A 156 -1.88 24.59 14.69
CA ASN A 156 -1.27 25.59 15.56
C ASN A 156 -1.39 25.11 17.01
N GLN A 157 -0.29 24.67 17.59
CA GLN A 157 -0.22 24.42 19.04
C GLN A 157 0.25 25.68 19.76
N THR A 158 -0.61 26.23 20.60
CA THR A 158 -0.24 27.33 21.49
C THR A 158 0.08 26.77 22.87
N THR A 159 1.36 26.73 23.23
CA THR A 159 1.82 26.35 24.55
C THR A 159 2.49 27.58 25.17
N ASN A 160 1.97 28.07 26.30
CA ASN A 160 2.51 29.21 27.06
C ASN A 160 2.70 30.52 26.25
N GLY A 161 1.73 30.87 25.40
CA GLY A 161 1.77 32.14 24.67
C GLY A 161 2.71 32.17 23.45
N THR A 162 3.39 31.08 23.14
CA THR A 162 4.19 30.94 21.93
C THR A 162 3.47 30.00 20.95
N THR A 163 3.08 30.54 19.81
CA THR A 163 2.46 29.73 18.73
C THR A 163 3.55 29.07 17.91
N SER A 164 3.67 27.75 18.00
CA SER A 164 4.56 26.96 17.15
C SER A 164 3.74 26.29 16.04
N THR A 165 4.12 26.53 14.79
CA THR A 165 3.53 25.89 13.62
C THR A 165 4.26 24.59 13.36
N VAL A 166 3.65 23.46 13.64
CA VAL A 166 4.21 22.13 13.32
C VAL A 166 3.54 21.63 12.04
N ALA A 167 4.32 21.56 10.97
CA ALA A 167 3.89 20.93 9.74
C ALA A 167 4.14 19.43 9.82
N THR A 168 3.10 18.63 9.87
CA THR A 168 3.19 17.16 9.82
C THR A 168 2.90 16.69 8.41
N THR A 169 3.93 16.23 7.70
CA THR A 169 3.80 15.48 6.45
C THR A 169 3.73 13.99 6.79
N SER A 170 2.55 13.47 6.98
CA SER A 170 2.32 12.02 6.94
C SER A 170 1.13 11.75 6.03
N PRO A 171 1.24 10.82 5.08
CA PRO A 171 0.05 10.30 4.44
C PRO A 171 -0.86 9.78 5.55
N ALA A 172 -2.12 10.17 5.53
CA ALA A 172 -3.10 9.65 6.47
C ALA A 172 -3.15 8.13 6.29
N ARG A 173 -2.46 7.42 7.17
CA ARG A 173 -2.59 5.98 7.27
C ARG A 173 -4.04 5.75 7.67
N GLU A 174 -4.79 5.01 6.85
CA GLU A 174 -6.12 4.55 7.26
C GLU A 174 -5.97 3.78 8.57
N ILE A 175 -6.49 4.38 9.64
CA ILE A 175 -6.46 3.75 10.96
C ILE A 175 -7.66 2.82 10.99
N PRO A 176 -7.49 1.52 11.27
CA PRO A 176 -8.59 0.60 11.39
C PRO A 176 -9.61 1.15 12.38
N GLN A 177 -10.88 1.26 11.96
CA GLN A 177 -11.96 1.77 12.82
C GLN A 177 -12.02 0.95 14.12
N GLY A 178 -11.96 1.64 15.25
CA GLY A 178 -12.02 1.01 16.57
C GLY A 178 -10.66 0.76 17.25
N GLN A 179 -9.54 1.03 16.59
CA GLN A 179 -8.23 0.87 17.23
C GLN A 179 -7.82 2.17 17.96
N LEU A 180 -7.40 2.04 19.23
CA LEU A 180 -6.90 3.16 20.02
C LEU A 180 -5.47 3.54 19.58
N TYR A 181 -5.25 4.81 19.33
CA TYR A 181 -3.96 5.40 18.96
C TYR A 181 -3.77 6.75 19.63
N VAL A 182 -2.54 7.23 19.69
CA VAL A 182 -2.25 8.56 20.25
C VAL A 182 -2.87 9.64 19.37
N GLY A 183 -3.73 10.47 19.97
CA GLY A 183 -4.55 11.45 19.26
C GLY A 183 -5.97 10.97 18.94
N ALA A 184 -6.33 9.72 19.27
CA ALA A 184 -7.70 9.24 19.09
C ALA A 184 -8.67 9.98 20.01
N LEU A 185 -9.77 10.47 19.43
CA LEU A 185 -10.89 11.02 20.18
C LEU A 185 -11.76 9.85 20.64
N CYS A 186 -12.02 9.79 21.94
CA CYS A 186 -12.74 8.69 22.56
C CYS A 186 -13.82 9.18 23.52
N ILE A 187 -14.83 8.36 23.73
CA ILE A 187 -15.75 8.49 24.85
C ILE A 187 -15.23 7.60 25.97
N ALA A 188 -14.93 8.20 27.10
CA ALA A 188 -14.42 7.53 28.29
C ALA A 188 -15.54 7.20 29.28
N ASN A 189 -15.57 5.92 29.72
CA ASN A 189 -16.46 5.42 30.75
C ASN A 189 -15.67 4.55 31.73
N GLY A 190 -15.62 4.95 32.99
CA GLY A 190 -14.92 4.19 34.02
C GLY A 190 -13.95 5.01 34.85
N THR A 191 -13.19 4.34 35.70
CA THR A 191 -12.23 4.97 36.60
C THR A 191 -10.93 5.28 35.88
N TYR A 192 -10.36 6.44 36.12
CA TYR A 192 -9.02 6.81 35.68
C TYR A 192 -8.07 6.96 36.89
N TYR A 193 -6.80 6.70 36.62
CA TYR A 193 -5.78 6.55 37.66
C TYR A 193 -4.62 7.53 37.45
N ALA A 194 -3.90 7.83 38.54
CA ALA A 194 -2.74 8.71 38.50
C ALA A 194 -1.55 8.08 37.76
N SER A 195 -1.47 6.76 37.76
CA SER A 195 -0.39 6.03 37.09
C SER A 195 -0.89 4.92 36.19
N SER A 196 -0.04 4.46 35.24
CA SER A 196 -0.33 3.33 34.36
C SER A 196 -0.39 1.99 35.09
N TYR A 197 -0.04 1.94 36.37
CA TYR A 197 -0.14 0.73 37.22
C TYR A 197 -1.47 0.63 37.98
N GLY A 198 -2.22 1.74 38.07
CA GLY A 198 -3.54 1.72 38.72
C GLY A 198 -3.63 2.32 40.11
N ASP A 199 -2.59 2.99 40.61
CA ASP A 199 -2.59 3.61 41.93
C ASP A 199 -2.22 5.09 41.89
N PRO A 200 -2.87 5.95 42.67
CA PRO A 200 -4.22 5.83 43.21
C PRO A 200 -5.31 6.16 42.15
N PRO A 201 -6.58 5.78 42.39
CA PRO A 201 -7.68 6.26 41.53
C PRO A 201 -7.78 7.78 41.64
N SER A 202 -7.88 8.47 40.52
CA SER A 202 -7.94 9.94 40.45
C SER A 202 -9.34 10.45 40.17
N GLY A 203 -10.26 9.58 39.72
CA GLY A 203 -11.66 9.92 39.48
C GLY A 203 -12.35 8.98 38.50
N THR A 204 -13.56 9.35 38.09
CA THR A 204 -14.37 8.57 37.14
C THR A 204 -14.82 9.44 35.98
N ALA A 205 -14.90 8.81 34.80
CA ALA A 205 -15.48 9.41 33.60
C ALA A 205 -16.80 8.69 33.28
N SER A 206 -17.80 9.44 32.85
CA SER A 206 -19.07 8.90 32.36
C SER A 206 -19.47 9.66 31.10
N GLY A 207 -19.34 9.03 29.93
CA GLY A 207 -19.61 9.62 28.65
C GLY A 207 -18.71 10.84 28.30
N LYS A 208 -17.52 10.93 28.91
CA LYS A 208 -16.65 12.09 28.75
C LYS A 208 -15.81 11.97 27.47
N ARG A 209 -15.82 13.02 26.65
CA ARG A 209 -14.95 13.11 25.47
C ARG A 209 -13.51 13.37 25.92
N VAL A 210 -12.59 12.54 25.45
CA VAL A 210 -11.17 12.57 25.82
C VAL A 210 -10.30 12.27 24.61
N LEU A 211 -9.07 12.77 24.66
CA LEU A 211 -8.01 12.44 23.68
C LEU A 211 -7.02 11.48 24.30
N VAL A 212 -6.65 10.45 23.58
CA VAL A 212 -5.54 9.56 23.98
C VAL A 212 -4.23 10.31 23.71
N SER A 213 -3.56 10.74 24.76
CA SER A 213 -2.34 11.54 24.66
C SER A 213 -1.07 10.71 24.69
N ARG A 214 -1.13 9.50 25.27
CA ARG A 214 0.01 8.59 25.36
C ARG A 214 -0.46 7.15 25.52
N ILE A 215 0.29 6.23 24.91
CA ILE A 215 0.12 4.79 25.07
C ILE A 215 1.46 4.25 25.57
N VAL A 216 1.41 3.43 26.63
CA VAL A 216 2.57 2.69 27.15
C VAL A 216 2.41 1.20 26.88
N ASP A 217 3.35 0.40 27.31
CA ASP A 217 3.38 -1.04 27.10
C ASP A 217 2.04 -1.70 27.52
N ALA A 218 1.51 -2.57 26.68
CA ALA A 218 0.28 -3.32 26.89
C ALA A 218 0.32 -4.26 28.13
N THR A 219 1.50 -4.51 28.71
CA THR A 219 1.66 -5.24 29.99
C THR A 219 1.18 -4.42 31.20
N ARG A 220 0.95 -3.12 31.04
CA ARG A 220 0.43 -2.25 32.10
C ARG A 220 -1.07 -2.43 32.25
N SER A 221 -1.56 -2.33 33.51
CA SER A 221 -2.99 -2.45 33.80
C SER A 221 -3.81 -1.33 33.16
N TYR A 222 -3.25 -0.12 33.03
CA TYR A 222 -3.89 1.07 32.47
C TYR A 222 -2.98 1.76 31.45
N PRO A 223 -2.86 1.20 30.23
CA PRO A 223 -1.84 1.64 29.27
C PRO A 223 -2.15 2.95 28.56
N TYR A 224 -3.38 3.49 28.66
CA TYR A 224 -3.81 4.65 27.88
C TYR A 224 -3.91 5.89 28.79
N HIS A 225 -3.04 6.88 28.55
CA HIS A 225 -3.15 8.19 29.18
C HIS A 225 -4.10 9.07 28.37
N VAL A 226 -5.09 9.67 29.03
CA VAL A 226 -6.09 10.51 28.40
C VAL A 226 -6.09 11.92 28.95
N THR A 227 -6.43 12.85 28.05
CA THR A 227 -6.55 14.29 28.33
C THR A 227 -7.93 14.79 27.90
N THR A 228 -8.30 15.98 28.34
CA THR A 228 -9.42 16.71 27.74
C THR A 228 -9.06 17.11 26.32
N GLU A 229 -10.07 17.48 25.50
CA GLU A 229 -9.85 18.03 24.15
C GLU A 229 -8.97 19.30 24.17
N SER A 230 -9.00 20.05 25.27
CA SER A 230 -8.17 21.23 25.50
C SER A 230 -6.77 20.92 26.05
N GLY A 231 -6.38 19.64 26.19
CA GLY A 231 -5.06 19.20 26.64
C GLY A 231 -4.88 19.04 28.14
N GLY A 232 -5.93 19.26 28.95
CA GLY A 232 -5.87 19.03 30.41
C GLY A 232 -5.73 17.55 30.75
N ALA A 233 -4.72 17.16 31.54
CA ALA A 233 -4.50 15.79 31.96
C ALA A 233 -5.69 15.26 32.77
N ILE A 234 -6.15 14.05 32.44
CA ILE A 234 -7.20 13.33 33.18
C ILE A 234 -6.57 12.18 33.96
N GLY A 235 -5.87 11.28 33.29
CA GLY A 235 -5.21 10.14 33.90
C GLY A 235 -5.10 8.93 32.99
N TRP A 236 -4.83 7.77 33.59
CA TRP A 236 -4.61 6.51 32.88
C TRP A 236 -5.86 5.63 32.95
N MET A 237 -6.18 5.00 31.81
CA MET A 237 -7.38 4.15 31.66
C MET A 237 -7.07 2.84 30.96
N GLN A 238 -7.98 1.87 31.14
CA GLN A 238 -7.96 0.62 30.37
C GLN A 238 -8.56 0.81 28.98
N GLN A 239 -8.20 -0.08 28.06
CA GLN A 239 -8.78 -0.09 26.72
C GLN A 239 -10.30 -0.24 26.73
N SER A 240 -10.83 -1.10 27.60
CA SER A 240 -12.28 -1.35 27.72
C SER A 240 -13.10 -0.16 28.20
N ALA A 241 -12.44 0.84 28.79
CA ALA A 241 -13.06 2.08 29.26
C ALA A 241 -13.10 3.19 28.19
N LEU A 242 -12.53 2.95 26.99
CA LEU A 242 -12.37 3.93 25.91
C LEU A 242 -13.03 3.42 24.63
N GLN A 243 -13.97 4.16 24.11
CA GLN A 243 -14.62 3.90 22.83
C GLN A 243 -14.25 4.98 21.83
N VAL A 244 -13.56 4.60 20.75
CA VAL A 244 -13.20 5.55 19.68
C VAL A 244 -14.46 6.12 19.05
N THR A 245 -14.52 7.42 18.92
CA THR A 245 -15.61 8.11 18.22
C THR A 245 -15.14 8.52 16.83
N THR A 246 -15.96 8.24 15.83
CA THR A 246 -15.77 8.71 14.45
C THR A 246 -16.64 9.96 14.28
N GLU A 247 -16.04 11.14 14.38
CA GLU A 247 -16.57 12.39 13.85
C GLU A 247 -15.59 12.96 12.84
#